data_55e5b4a42b04774ed9bd3d44fe2c4b86
#
_entry.id   55e5b4a42b04774ed9bd3d44fe2c4b86
#
_cell.length_a   1.000
_cell.length_b   1.000
_cell.length_c   1.000
_cell.angle_alpha   90.00
_cell.angle_beta   90.00
_cell.angle_gamma   90.00
#
_symmetry.space_group_name_H-M   'P 1'
#
loop_
_entity.id
_entity.type
_entity.pdbx_description
1 polymer ?
#
loop_
_entity_poly.entity_id
_entity_poly.type
_entity_poly.pdbx_seq_one_letter_code
_entity_poly.pdbx_strand_id
1 'polypeptide(L)'
;MTHSTGLPGLRGVEHIGITVPDLDEAEHFFVNVIGCERIYSLGPFTSDSDWMETHLGVNPRTVMRELRFYRCHTGANFEVFQYDAADGQLPQPRNSDIGGHHVAFYVDDFDAALEHLKANDIEIMGEPTLSSSHSLGQTWVYFKAPWGMYFELVSYPDGKAYEA
;
A
#
# COMPACT_ATOMS: atom_id res chain seq x y z
N MET A 1 32.47 15.67 3.33
CA MET A 1 31.27 15.25 2.54
C MET A 1 31.32 13.74 2.43
N THR A 2 30.50 13.03 3.19
CA THR A 2 30.38 11.58 3.08
C THR A 2 29.67 11.27 1.77
N HIS A 3 30.37 10.67 0.81
CA HIS A 3 29.75 10.16 -0.40
C HIS A 3 28.76 9.07 0.03
N SER A 4 27.47 9.32 -0.12
CA SER A 4 26.44 8.28 -0.01
C SER A 4 26.76 7.20 -1.05
N THR A 5 26.96 5.96 -0.61
CA THR A 5 27.17 4.80 -1.49
C THR A 5 25.84 4.27 -2.06
N GLY A 6 24.73 4.93 -1.76
CA GLY A 6 23.39 4.56 -2.19
C GLY A 6 23.03 5.11 -3.56
N LEU A 7 21.74 5.01 -3.89
CA LEU A 7 21.18 5.47 -5.15
C LEU A 7 21.40 7.00 -5.32
N PRO A 8 22.11 7.44 -6.37
CA PRO A 8 22.40 8.86 -6.56
C PRO A 8 21.11 9.67 -6.74
N GLY A 9 20.99 10.76 -5.97
CA GLY A 9 19.85 11.67 -6.04
C GLY A 9 18.56 11.16 -5.39
N LEU A 10 18.61 10.07 -4.62
CA LEU A 10 17.44 9.55 -3.90
C LEU A 10 16.83 10.64 -2.99
N ARG A 11 15.53 10.86 -3.12
CA ARG A 11 14.75 11.80 -2.29
C ARG A 11 13.75 11.09 -1.37
N GLY A 12 13.43 9.82 -1.64
CA GLY A 12 12.48 9.01 -0.88
C GLY A 12 11.71 8.07 -1.78
N VAL A 13 10.70 7.41 -1.21
CA VAL A 13 9.75 6.57 -1.97
C VAL A 13 8.71 7.48 -2.61
N GLU A 14 8.58 7.41 -3.93
CA GLU A 14 7.63 8.24 -4.69
C GLU A 14 6.23 7.63 -4.68
N HIS A 15 6.13 6.33 -5.02
CA HIS A 15 4.87 5.58 -4.96
C HIS A 15 5.09 4.11 -4.64
N ILE A 16 4.00 3.45 -4.28
CA ILE A 16 3.90 2.01 -4.07
C ILE A 16 2.92 1.47 -5.10
N GLY A 17 3.38 0.57 -5.98
CA GLY A 17 2.54 -0.10 -6.97
C GLY A 17 1.78 -1.26 -6.33
N ILE A 18 0.47 -1.31 -6.56
CA ILE A 18 -0.43 -2.33 -6.01
C ILE A 18 -1.36 -2.83 -7.11
N THR A 19 -1.50 -4.14 -7.25
CA THR A 19 -2.52 -4.74 -8.11
C THR A 19 -3.72 -5.18 -7.29
N VAL A 20 -4.91 -4.80 -7.74
CA VAL A 20 -6.18 -5.11 -7.09
C VAL A 20 -7.14 -5.81 -8.06
N PRO A 21 -8.10 -6.61 -7.55
CA PRO A 21 -9.10 -7.25 -8.40
C PRO A 21 -10.13 -6.27 -8.96
N ASP A 22 -10.43 -5.19 -8.23
CA ASP A 22 -11.45 -4.20 -8.56
C ASP A 22 -10.99 -2.80 -8.14
N LEU A 23 -10.88 -1.88 -9.10
CA LEU A 23 -10.44 -0.50 -8.86
C LEU A 23 -11.51 0.37 -8.20
N ASP A 24 -12.78 0.06 -8.35
CA ASP A 24 -13.84 0.85 -7.69
C ASP A 24 -13.90 0.52 -6.19
N GLU A 25 -13.73 -0.75 -5.83
CA GLU A 25 -13.56 -1.18 -4.43
C GLU A 25 -12.29 -0.55 -3.83
N ALA A 26 -11.18 -0.58 -4.56
CA ALA A 26 -9.93 0.03 -4.11
C ALA A 26 -10.04 1.56 -3.99
N GLU A 27 -10.74 2.24 -4.89
CA GLU A 27 -10.99 3.68 -4.78
C GLU A 27 -11.79 4.02 -3.53
N HIS A 28 -12.86 3.25 -3.25
CA HIS A 28 -13.61 3.44 -2.01
C HIS A 28 -12.70 3.33 -0.78
N PHE A 29 -11.85 2.31 -0.74
CA PHE A 29 -10.88 2.12 0.34
C PHE A 29 -9.89 3.29 0.43
N PHE A 30 -9.17 3.63 -0.64
CA PHE A 30 -8.14 4.66 -0.59
C PHE A 30 -8.70 6.06 -0.37
N VAL A 31 -9.82 6.42 -1.00
CA VAL A 31 -10.38 7.77 -0.93
C VAL A 31 -11.29 7.95 0.28
N ASN A 32 -12.25 7.04 0.50
CA ASN A 32 -13.27 7.25 1.53
C ASN A 32 -12.84 6.72 2.90
N VAL A 33 -12.08 5.61 2.95
CA VAL A 33 -11.62 5.05 4.23
C VAL A 33 -10.29 5.64 4.66
N ILE A 34 -9.27 5.63 3.79
CA ILE A 34 -7.91 6.12 4.13
C ILE A 34 -7.81 7.65 4.02
N GLY A 35 -8.56 8.27 3.10
CA GLY A 35 -8.53 9.72 2.90
C GLY A 35 -7.47 10.18 1.90
N CYS A 36 -7.07 9.32 0.96
CA CYS A 36 -6.20 9.70 -0.15
C CYS A 36 -6.96 10.52 -1.20
N GLU A 37 -6.23 11.31 -1.99
CA GLU A 37 -6.77 12.08 -3.11
C GLU A 37 -6.46 11.36 -4.43
N ARG A 38 -7.48 11.07 -5.26
CA ARG A 38 -7.24 10.59 -6.62
C ARG A 38 -6.71 11.71 -7.51
N ILE A 39 -5.56 11.51 -8.13
CA ILE A 39 -4.88 12.51 -8.96
C ILE A 39 -5.19 12.31 -10.45
N TYR A 40 -5.02 11.07 -10.95
CA TYR A 40 -5.31 10.73 -12.34
C TYR A 40 -5.62 9.24 -12.51
N SER A 41 -6.11 8.89 -13.69
CA SER A 41 -6.21 7.51 -14.15
C SER A 41 -5.73 7.39 -15.60
N LEU A 42 -5.24 6.20 -15.95
CA LEU A 42 -4.74 5.84 -17.28
C LEU A 42 -5.26 4.46 -17.66
N GLY A 43 -5.47 4.24 -18.96
CA GLY A 43 -5.85 2.94 -19.53
C GLY A 43 -6.98 3.04 -20.53
N PRO A 44 -7.36 1.92 -21.16
CA PRO A 44 -6.66 0.63 -21.10
C PRO A 44 -5.34 0.65 -21.86
N PHE A 45 -4.46 -0.31 -21.53
CA PHE A 45 -3.20 -0.50 -22.24
C PHE A 45 -2.90 -1.98 -22.52
N THR A 46 -2.42 -2.28 -23.71
CA THR A 46 -1.98 -3.60 -24.17
C THR A 46 -0.88 -3.45 -25.20
N SER A 47 -0.16 -4.51 -25.50
CA SER A 47 0.87 -4.55 -26.54
C SER A 47 0.79 -5.85 -27.34
N ASP A 48 1.04 -5.77 -28.64
CA ASP A 48 1.13 -6.93 -29.53
C ASP A 48 2.52 -7.62 -29.47
N SER A 49 3.50 -6.98 -28.82
CA SER A 49 4.85 -7.49 -28.62
C SER A 49 5.01 -8.07 -27.19
N ASP A 50 6.25 -8.35 -26.81
CA ASP A 50 6.65 -8.75 -25.45
C ASP A 50 6.88 -7.56 -24.51
N TRP A 51 6.45 -6.36 -24.89
CA TRP A 51 6.66 -5.12 -24.12
C TRP A 51 6.08 -5.20 -22.71
N MET A 52 4.90 -5.82 -22.55
CA MET A 52 4.26 -6.00 -21.24
C MET A 52 5.12 -6.80 -20.26
N GLU A 53 5.76 -7.87 -20.78
CA GLU A 53 6.66 -8.71 -19.99
C GLU A 53 7.97 -8.00 -19.68
N THR A 54 8.60 -7.43 -20.71
CA THR A 54 9.94 -6.84 -20.58
C THR A 54 9.98 -5.55 -19.76
N HIS A 55 8.87 -4.81 -19.68
CA HIS A 55 8.82 -3.51 -19.00
C HIS A 55 7.99 -3.53 -17.72
N LEU A 56 6.95 -4.36 -17.65
CA LEU A 56 6.05 -4.41 -16.50
C LEU A 56 6.14 -5.73 -15.71
N GLY A 57 6.87 -6.74 -16.22
CA GLY A 57 7.01 -8.02 -15.56
C GLY A 57 5.70 -8.82 -15.49
N VAL A 58 4.76 -8.59 -16.40
CA VAL A 58 3.49 -9.31 -16.50
C VAL A 58 3.47 -10.18 -17.75
N ASN A 59 2.56 -11.18 -17.82
CA ASN A 59 2.41 -11.98 -19.03
C ASN A 59 2.23 -11.07 -20.27
N PRO A 60 2.90 -11.32 -21.41
CA PRO A 60 2.86 -10.43 -22.58
C PRO A 60 1.46 -10.22 -23.17
N ARG A 61 0.49 -11.12 -22.88
CA ARG A 61 -0.91 -10.97 -23.35
C ARG A 61 -1.83 -10.36 -22.29
N THR A 62 -1.30 -9.93 -21.15
CA THR A 62 -2.06 -9.24 -20.10
C THR A 62 -2.54 -7.88 -20.58
N VAL A 63 -3.77 -7.52 -20.25
CA VAL A 63 -4.32 -6.19 -20.47
C VAL A 63 -4.30 -5.42 -19.14
N MET A 64 -3.63 -4.28 -19.10
CA MET A 64 -3.85 -3.31 -18.03
C MET A 64 -5.17 -2.60 -18.32
N ARG A 65 -6.22 -2.91 -17.57
CA ARG A 65 -7.54 -2.27 -17.76
C ARG A 65 -7.49 -0.79 -17.45
N GLU A 66 -6.98 -0.49 -16.26
CA GLU A 66 -6.84 0.87 -15.75
C GLU A 66 -5.79 0.87 -14.63
N LEU A 67 -5.10 1.99 -14.47
CA LEU A 67 -4.41 2.36 -13.25
C LEU A 67 -5.01 3.65 -12.70
N ARG A 68 -5.01 3.78 -11.37
CA ARG A 68 -5.39 5.01 -10.66
C ARG A 68 -4.28 5.42 -9.72
N PHE A 69 -3.93 6.70 -9.74
CA PHE A 69 -2.87 7.25 -8.91
C PHE A 69 -3.46 8.08 -7.77
N TYR A 70 -3.06 7.75 -6.53
CA TYR A 70 -3.57 8.37 -5.32
C TYR A 70 -2.45 9.04 -4.54
N ARG A 71 -2.68 10.29 -4.12
CA ARG A 71 -1.81 10.99 -3.18
C ARG A 71 -2.22 10.64 -1.75
N CYS A 72 -1.25 10.16 -0.95
CA CYS A 72 -1.45 9.84 0.45
C CYS A 72 -0.80 10.90 1.33
N HIS A 73 -1.47 12.03 1.56
CA HIS A 73 -0.98 13.14 2.39
C HIS A 73 0.49 13.51 2.09
N THR A 74 1.38 13.32 3.07
CA THR A 74 2.84 13.59 2.97
C THR A 74 3.67 12.33 2.77
N GLY A 75 3.06 11.15 2.75
CA GLY A 75 3.71 9.86 2.54
C GLY A 75 3.95 9.54 1.06
N ALA A 76 4.38 8.32 0.80
CA ALA A 76 4.43 7.77 -0.55
C ALA A 76 3.02 7.70 -1.14
N ASN A 77 2.93 7.94 -2.45
CA ASN A 77 1.68 7.79 -3.19
C ASN A 77 1.37 6.31 -3.45
N PHE A 78 0.16 6.03 -3.96
CA PHE A 78 -0.21 4.70 -4.43
C PHE A 78 -0.52 4.73 -5.92
N GLU A 79 0.06 3.80 -6.66
CA GLU A 79 -0.25 3.51 -8.05
C GLU A 79 -0.98 2.16 -8.10
N VAL A 80 -2.29 2.20 -8.31
CA VAL A 80 -3.16 1.03 -8.15
C VAL A 80 -3.65 0.54 -9.50
N PHE A 81 -3.37 -0.72 -9.79
CA PHE A 81 -3.62 -1.34 -11.09
C PHE A 81 -4.75 -2.36 -11.02
N GLN A 82 -5.51 -2.44 -12.10
CA GLN A 82 -6.35 -3.59 -12.40
C GLN A 82 -5.91 -4.20 -13.72
N TYR A 83 -5.59 -5.51 -13.68
CA TYR A 83 -5.16 -6.26 -14.85
C TYR A 83 -6.14 -7.39 -15.18
N ASP A 84 -6.34 -7.63 -16.48
CA ASP A 84 -6.80 -8.92 -17.01
C ASP A 84 -5.55 -9.77 -17.27
N ALA A 85 -5.11 -10.50 -16.27
CA ALA A 85 -3.95 -11.38 -16.37
C ALA A 85 -4.26 -12.57 -17.26
N ALA A 86 -3.52 -12.75 -18.35
CA ALA A 86 -3.75 -13.80 -19.33
C ALA A 86 -3.56 -15.24 -18.75
N ASP A 87 -2.76 -15.35 -17.70
CA ASP A 87 -2.46 -16.59 -16.95
C ASP A 87 -3.22 -16.69 -15.61
N GLY A 88 -4.17 -15.77 -15.38
CA GLY A 88 -4.99 -15.71 -14.18
C GLY A 88 -4.34 -14.96 -13.02
N GLN A 89 -5.11 -14.79 -11.94
CA GLN A 89 -4.67 -14.10 -10.72
C GLN A 89 -4.25 -15.12 -9.66
N LEU A 90 -3.20 -14.79 -8.92
CA LEU A 90 -2.80 -15.51 -7.72
C LEU A 90 -3.47 -14.87 -6.49
N PRO A 91 -3.73 -15.64 -5.42
CA PRO A 91 -4.23 -15.07 -4.18
C PRO A 91 -3.22 -14.11 -3.56
N GLN A 92 -3.73 -13.16 -2.75
CA GLN A 92 -2.88 -12.26 -1.97
C GLN A 92 -1.90 -13.07 -1.09
N PRO A 93 -0.58 -12.84 -1.16
CA PRO A 93 0.38 -13.54 -0.31
C PRO A 93 0.19 -13.16 1.17
N ARG A 94 0.47 -14.10 2.06
CA ARG A 94 0.56 -13.80 3.50
C ARG A 94 1.80 -12.97 3.78
N ASN A 95 1.83 -12.22 4.89
CA ASN A 95 3.04 -11.50 5.32
C ASN A 95 4.30 -12.39 5.43
N SER A 96 4.12 -13.70 5.65
CA SER A 96 5.21 -14.68 5.77
C SER A 96 5.69 -15.27 4.43
N ASP A 97 4.99 -15.02 3.34
CA ASP A 97 5.33 -15.57 2.02
C ASP A 97 6.34 -14.65 1.32
N ILE A 98 7.15 -15.21 0.41
CA ILE A 98 8.02 -14.38 -0.44
C ILE A 98 7.13 -13.50 -1.33
N GLY A 99 7.35 -12.18 -1.30
CA GLY A 99 6.46 -11.19 -1.89
C GLY A 99 5.37 -10.68 -0.93
N GLY A 100 5.21 -11.30 0.25
CA GLY A 100 4.35 -10.79 1.32
C GLY A 100 4.88 -9.46 1.84
N HIS A 101 3.97 -8.49 1.98
CA HIS A 101 4.29 -7.15 2.45
C HIS A 101 3.06 -6.49 3.06
N HIS A 102 3.30 -5.44 3.80
CA HIS A 102 2.27 -4.53 4.29
C HIS A 102 2.75 -3.09 4.18
N VAL A 103 1.82 -2.16 4.21
CA VAL A 103 2.10 -0.72 4.27
C VAL A 103 1.52 -0.19 5.58
N ALA A 104 2.35 0.54 6.35
CA ALA A 104 1.95 1.14 7.61
C ALA A 104 1.49 2.59 7.41
N PHE A 105 0.28 2.91 7.87
CA PHE A 105 -0.21 4.28 7.97
C PHE A 105 0.09 4.84 9.36
N TYR A 106 0.81 5.94 9.40
CA TYR A 106 1.10 6.66 10.63
C TYR A 106 -0.02 7.65 10.95
N VAL A 107 -0.54 7.57 12.17
CA VAL A 107 -1.61 8.44 12.66
C VAL A 107 -1.25 9.09 14.00
N ASP A 108 -1.76 10.28 14.23
CA ASP A 108 -1.58 10.99 15.50
C ASP A 108 -2.54 10.49 16.58
N ASP A 109 -3.78 10.15 16.20
CA ASP A 109 -4.82 9.61 17.10
C ASP A 109 -5.15 8.17 16.70
N PHE A 110 -4.50 7.23 17.38
CA PHE A 110 -4.64 5.80 17.08
C PHE A 110 -6.05 5.30 17.36
N ASP A 111 -6.65 5.69 18.49
CA ASP A 111 -7.96 5.17 18.89
C ASP A 111 -9.07 5.68 17.95
N ALA A 112 -9.04 6.96 17.60
CA ALA A 112 -9.97 7.51 16.62
C ALA A 112 -9.82 6.86 15.24
N ALA A 113 -8.59 6.63 14.78
CA ALA A 113 -8.32 5.96 13.51
C ALA A 113 -8.80 4.49 13.53
N LEU A 114 -8.58 3.77 14.61
CA LEU A 114 -9.05 2.39 14.78
C LEU A 114 -10.58 2.31 14.74
N GLU A 115 -11.27 3.18 15.46
CA GLU A 115 -12.73 3.25 15.45
C GLU A 115 -13.27 3.64 14.05
N HIS A 116 -12.57 4.52 13.34
CA HIS A 116 -12.92 4.89 11.97
C HIS A 116 -12.83 3.67 11.01
N LEU A 117 -11.76 2.86 11.12
CA LEU A 117 -11.61 1.63 10.33
C LEU A 117 -12.76 0.65 10.62
N LYS A 118 -13.08 0.42 11.90
CA LYS A 118 -14.20 -0.45 12.32
C LYS A 118 -15.55 0.05 11.81
N ALA A 119 -15.80 1.37 11.88
CA ALA A 119 -17.03 1.99 11.39
C ALA A 119 -17.21 1.89 9.85
N ASN A 120 -16.14 1.61 9.12
CA ASN A 120 -16.13 1.36 7.68
C ASN A 120 -16.00 -0.14 7.34
N ASP A 121 -16.32 -1.04 8.28
CA ASP A 121 -16.33 -2.49 8.10
C ASP A 121 -14.96 -3.08 7.67
N ILE A 122 -13.85 -2.42 8.05
CA ILE A 122 -12.51 -2.92 7.78
C ILE A 122 -12.13 -4.02 8.78
N GLU A 123 -11.65 -5.14 8.27
CA GLU A 123 -11.19 -6.29 9.08
C GLU A 123 -9.94 -5.93 9.89
N ILE A 124 -10.09 -5.79 11.21
CA ILE A 124 -8.97 -5.58 12.14
C ILE A 124 -8.42 -6.94 12.60
N MET A 125 -7.10 -7.09 12.59
CA MET A 125 -6.42 -8.33 12.93
C MET A 125 -5.93 -8.33 14.38
N GLY A 126 -6.74 -8.88 15.26
CA GLY A 126 -6.41 -8.97 16.71
C GLY A 126 -6.55 -7.63 17.41
N GLU A 127 -5.88 -7.51 18.55
CA GLU A 127 -5.90 -6.33 19.41
C GLU A 127 -4.68 -5.43 19.16
N PRO A 128 -4.80 -4.12 19.41
CA PRO A 128 -3.65 -3.22 19.37
C PRO A 128 -2.50 -3.71 20.25
N THR A 129 -1.29 -3.61 19.73
CA THR A 129 -0.07 -4.08 20.40
C THR A 129 0.86 -2.90 20.68
N LEU A 130 1.43 -2.88 21.88
CA LEU A 130 2.50 -1.97 22.26
C LEU A 130 3.86 -2.62 21.97
N SER A 131 4.68 -1.93 21.23
CA SER A 131 6.04 -2.38 20.94
C SER A 131 7.00 -2.11 22.09
N SER A 132 8.06 -2.91 22.14
CA SER A 132 9.15 -2.78 23.09
C SER A 132 10.50 -2.60 22.37
N SER A 133 11.58 -2.42 23.15
CA SER A 133 12.94 -2.31 22.64
C SER A 133 13.11 -1.12 21.67
N HIS A 134 13.59 -1.34 20.44
CA HIS A 134 13.90 -0.28 19.46
C HIS A 134 12.67 0.46 18.93
N SER A 135 11.49 -0.16 19.02
CA SER A 135 10.20 0.44 18.64
C SER A 135 9.38 0.84 19.87
N LEU A 136 10.04 1.08 21.01
CA LEU A 136 9.35 1.49 22.24
C LEU A 136 8.48 2.72 22.00
N GLY A 137 7.25 2.68 22.53
CA GLY A 137 6.26 3.73 22.36
C GLY A 137 5.38 3.60 21.11
N GLN A 138 5.68 2.65 20.22
CA GLN A 138 4.79 2.35 19.09
C GLN A 138 3.55 1.60 19.56
N THR A 139 2.37 2.08 19.17
CA THR A 139 1.13 1.31 19.17
C THR A 139 0.81 0.94 17.74
N TRP A 140 0.45 -0.32 17.49
CA TRP A 140 0.15 -0.79 16.15
C TRP A 140 -0.91 -1.89 16.12
N VAL A 141 -1.56 -2.04 14.97
CA VAL A 141 -2.47 -3.14 14.65
C VAL A 141 -2.49 -3.36 13.14
N TYR A 142 -2.54 -4.63 12.72
CA TYR A 142 -2.80 -4.95 11.31
C TYR A 142 -4.29 -4.88 10.99
N PHE A 143 -4.58 -4.55 9.73
CA PHE A 143 -5.91 -4.64 9.15
C PHE A 143 -5.81 -5.05 7.70
N LYS A 144 -6.93 -5.45 7.10
CA LYS A 144 -6.97 -5.86 5.71
C LYS A 144 -7.82 -4.91 4.87
N ALA A 145 -7.34 -4.58 3.68
CA ALA A 145 -8.17 -4.02 2.65
C ALA A 145 -9.21 -5.05 2.18
N PRO A 146 -10.30 -4.63 1.53
CA PRO A 146 -11.36 -5.53 1.07
C PRO A 146 -10.87 -6.71 0.21
N TRP A 147 -9.82 -6.50 -0.60
CA TRP A 147 -9.20 -7.55 -1.43
C TRP A 147 -8.16 -8.41 -0.70
N GLY A 148 -8.00 -8.25 0.63
CA GLY A 148 -7.17 -9.09 1.48
C GLY A 148 -5.71 -8.65 1.66
N MET A 149 -5.28 -7.53 1.05
CA MET A 149 -3.94 -6.99 1.27
C MET A 149 -3.79 -6.49 2.71
N TYR A 150 -2.61 -6.76 3.30
CA TYR A 150 -2.30 -6.33 4.66
C TYR A 150 -1.84 -4.87 4.69
N PHE A 151 -2.40 -4.15 5.65
CA PHE A 151 -1.98 -2.82 6.06
C PHE A 151 -1.74 -2.82 7.57
N GLU A 152 -1.09 -1.77 8.05
CA GLU A 152 -0.83 -1.57 9.47
C GLU A 152 -1.21 -0.15 9.86
N LEU A 153 -1.84 0.01 11.02
CA LEU A 153 -2.02 1.29 11.66
C LEU A 153 -0.94 1.45 12.73
N VAL A 154 -0.22 2.56 12.70
CA VAL A 154 0.85 2.84 13.68
C VAL A 154 0.73 4.25 14.25
N SER A 155 1.10 4.39 15.52
CA SER A 155 1.24 5.68 16.18
C SER A 155 2.42 5.64 17.16
N TYR A 156 3.05 6.81 17.35
CA TYR A 156 4.12 7.03 18.31
C TYR A 156 3.82 8.32 19.10
N PRO A 157 2.93 8.26 20.11
CA PRO A 157 2.46 9.47 20.80
C PRO A 157 3.58 10.25 21.48
N ASP A 158 4.65 9.58 21.92
CA ASP A 158 5.80 10.17 22.60
C ASP A 158 7.04 10.30 21.69
N GLY A 159 6.85 10.17 20.37
CA GLY A 159 7.93 10.16 19.39
C GLY A 159 8.57 8.79 19.22
N LYS A 160 9.42 8.66 18.19
CA LYS A 160 10.06 7.40 17.82
C LYS A 160 11.41 7.25 18.52
N ALA A 161 11.55 6.19 19.33
CA ALA A 161 12.78 5.94 20.10
C ALA A 161 14.04 5.83 19.23
N TYR A 162 13.91 5.43 17.97
CA TYR A 162 15.04 5.30 17.03
C TYR A 162 15.39 6.61 16.29
N GLU A 163 14.67 7.69 16.53
CA GLU A 163 14.97 9.05 16.01
C GLU A 163 15.58 9.96 17.10
N ALA A 164 15.73 9.44 18.34
CA ALA A 164 16.27 10.18 19.49
C ALA A 164 17.80 10.22 19.50
#